data_e7820f8968ef6633481593eee14c1769
#
_entry.id   e7820f8968ef6633481593eee14c1769
#
_cell.length_a   1.000
_cell.length_b   1.000
_cell.length_c   1.000
_cell.angle_alpha   90.00
_cell.angle_beta   90.00
_cell.angle_gamma   90.00
#
_symmetry.space_group_name_H-M   'P 1'
#
loop_
_entity.id
_entity.type
_entity.pdbx_description
1 polymer ?
#
loop_
_entity_poly.entity_id
_entity_poly.type
_entity_poly.pdbx_seq_one_letter_code
_entity_poly.pdbx_strand_id
1 'polypeptide(L)'
;KTEMLAGAKKELLKSREVNLESPDGEILWINQSARTAYINLGYGDGLRQQTSFSVYGDDVTNAFDAKPKGTIEVIRIDKEHLAVAKITSDNFKDPLVKGDRLISSIFHRDRPERFAIAGLVDINGDGRSDLEMLLNLIERNGGKIDVFVDEEGSRGPQPDSKLTEQTKFLVLGKALDDKSEQKFRKAYSQIRDS
;
A
#
# COMPACT_ATOMS: atom_id res chain seq x y z
N LYS A 1 -15.48 7.42 5.08
CA LYS A 1 -14.55 6.98 4.00
C LYS A 1 -13.09 7.01 4.46
N THR A 2 -12.63 8.07 5.10
CA THR A 2 -11.26 8.26 5.57
C THR A 2 -10.88 7.28 6.71
N GLU A 3 -11.82 6.94 7.59
CA GLU A 3 -11.56 6.08 8.75
C GLU A 3 -11.39 4.60 8.41
N MET A 4 -12.11 4.07 7.40
CA MET A 4 -11.96 2.67 6.97
C MET A 4 -10.63 2.43 6.25
N LEU A 5 -10.21 3.38 5.40
CA LEU A 5 -8.88 3.33 4.78
C LEU A 5 -7.77 3.44 5.82
N ALA A 6 -7.98 4.28 6.86
CA ALA A 6 -7.06 4.37 7.99
C ALA A 6 -7.01 3.06 8.81
N GLY A 7 -8.15 2.38 8.97
CA GLY A 7 -8.24 1.08 9.64
C GLY A 7 -7.50 -0.03 8.88
N ALA A 8 -7.76 -0.18 7.59
CA ALA A 8 -7.09 -1.16 6.74
C ALA A 8 -5.57 -0.89 6.65
N LYS A 9 -5.17 0.39 6.55
CA LYS A 9 -3.77 0.80 6.59
C LYS A 9 -3.12 0.47 7.94
N LYS A 10 -3.84 0.63 9.05
CA LYS A 10 -3.36 0.32 10.40
C LYS A 10 -3.22 -1.18 10.63
N GLU A 11 -4.10 -1.99 10.05
CA GLU A 11 -4.03 -3.46 10.14
C GLU A 11 -2.90 -4.03 9.27
N LEU A 12 -2.69 -3.49 8.06
CA LEU A 12 -1.54 -3.80 7.21
C LEU A 12 -0.20 -3.42 7.88
N LEU A 13 -0.15 -2.29 8.57
CA LEU A 13 1.02 -1.89 9.34
C LEU A 13 1.24 -2.77 10.57
N LYS A 14 0.17 -3.32 11.20
CA LYS A 14 0.28 -4.25 12.33
C LYS A 14 0.79 -5.63 11.94
N SER A 15 0.46 -6.12 10.77
CA SER A 15 0.94 -7.42 10.27
C SER A 15 2.40 -7.39 9.83
N ARG A 16 3.00 -6.21 9.85
CA ARG A 16 4.37 -5.96 9.46
C ARG A 16 5.17 -5.51 10.68
N GLU A 17 6.27 -6.18 10.96
CA GLU A 17 7.35 -5.60 11.75
C GLU A 17 7.95 -4.45 10.92
N VAL A 18 7.32 -3.26 10.99
CA VAL A 18 7.84 -2.07 10.31
C VAL A 18 9.07 -1.60 11.07
N ASN A 19 10.20 -2.15 10.67
CA ASN A 19 11.48 -1.72 11.20
C ASN A 19 11.88 -0.41 10.53
N LEU A 20 11.88 0.68 11.29
CA LEU A 20 12.36 2.00 10.86
C LEU A 20 13.90 2.05 10.71
N GLU A 21 14.60 0.98 11.06
CA GLU A 21 16.03 0.86 10.76
C GLU A 21 16.29 0.79 9.24
N SER A 22 15.28 0.39 8.46
CA SER A 22 15.35 0.36 7.00
C SER A 22 14.17 1.12 6.39
N PRO A 23 14.17 2.46 6.39
CA PRO A 23 13.13 3.25 5.75
C PRO A 23 13.14 3.06 4.24
N ASP A 24 11.99 3.20 3.60
CA ASP A 24 11.88 3.12 2.14
C ASP A 24 12.64 4.26 1.44
N GLY A 25 12.71 5.42 2.11
CA GLY A 25 13.43 6.60 1.62
C GLY A 25 13.50 7.70 2.67
N GLU A 26 13.96 8.88 2.23
CA GLU A 26 14.10 10.08 3.08
C GLU A 26 13.75 11.36 2.34
N ILE A 27 13.42 12.41 3.08
CA ILE A 27 13.21 13.75 2.56
C ILE A 27 14.55 14.44 2.35
N LEU A 28 14.83 14.84 1.11
CA LEU A 28 16.03 15.58 0.75
C LEU A 28 15.87 17.08 0.96
N TRP A 29 14.72 17.63 0.64
CA TRP A 29 14.43 19.05 0.74
C TRP A 29 12.92 19.31 0.75
N ILE A 30 12.47 20.42 1.37
CA ILE A 30 11.08 20.81 1.49
C ILE A 30 10.88 22.24 1.00
N ASN A 31 9.85 22.44 0.20
CA ASN A 31 9.31 23.73 -0.11
C ASN A 31 7.98 23.92 0.64
N GLN A 32 8.05 24.59 1.78
CA GLN A 32 6.87 24.84 2.63
C GLN A 32 5.80 25.65 1.92
N SER A 33 6.20 26.68 1.16
CA SER A 33 5.26 27.57 0.45
C SER A 33 4.48 26.82 -0.62
N ALA A 34 5.14 25.89 -1.34
CA ALA A 34 4.52 25.05 -2.37
C ALA A 34 3.90 23.78 -1.78
N ARG A 35 4.09 23.49 -0.49
CA ARG A 35 3.71 22.23 0.17
C ARG A 35 4.21 21.01 -0.59
N THR A 36 5.49 21.02 -0.97
CA THR A 36 6.14 19.92 -1.68
C THR A 36 7.42 19.50 -0.99
N ALA A 37 7.76 18.23 -1.11
CA ALA A 37 8.99 17.61 -0.63
C ALA A 37 9.71 16.93 -1.80
N TYR A 38 11.03 17.02 -1.82
CA TYR A 38 11.89 16.21 -2.68
C TYR A 38 12.37 15.01 -1.88
N ILE A 39 12.31 13.83 -2.49
CA ILE A 39 12.63 12.56 -1.85
C ILE A 39 13.69 11.82 -2.64
N ASN A 40 14.49 10.97 -1.96
CA ASN A 40 15.57 10.17 -2.56
C ASN A 40 15.09 8.88 -3.22
N LEU A 41 13.89 8.86 -3.72
CA LEU A 41 13.27 7.76 -4.46
C LEU A 41 12.89 8.22 -5.86
N GLY A 42 13.05 7.33 -6.84
CA GLY A 42 12.75 7.63 -8.24
C GLY A 42 12.36 6.40 -9.04
N TYR A 43 12.46 6.52 -10.38
CA TYR A 43 12.09 5.42 -11.26
C TYR A 43 13.01 4.20 -11.12
N GLY A 44 14.28 4.39 -10.75
CA GLY A 44 15.23 3.30 -10.50
C GLY A 44 14.89 2.49 -9.25
N ASP A 45 14.17 3.08 -8.29
CA ASP A 45 13.70 2.41 -7.08
C ASP A 45 12.33 1.73 -7.28
N GLY A 46 11.78 1.74 -8.50
CA GLY A 46 10.45 1.23 -8.80
C GLY A 46 9.31 2.15 -8.33
N LEU A 47 9.63 3.42 -7.98
CA LEU A 47 8.65 4.39 -7.53
C LEU A 47 7.65 4.73 -8.64
N ARG A 48 6.39 4.93 -8.25
CA ARG A 48 5.32 5.37 -9.15
C ARG A 48 4.65 6.64 -8.66
N GLN A 49 4.06 7.39 -9.56
CA GLN A 49 3.22 8.53 -9.19
C GLN A 49 2.04 8.04 -8.33
N GLN A 50 1.55 8.92 -7.46
CA GLN A 50 0.48 8.66 -6.50
C GLN A 50 0.84 7.65 -5.39
N THR A 51 2.10 7.20 -5.30
CA THR A 51 2.57 6.46 -4.13
C THR A 51 2.54 7.36 -2.90
N SER A 52 1.96 6.85 -1.81
CA SER A 52 1.84 7.60 -0.54
C SER A 52 2.81 7.06 0.50
N PHE A 53 3.41 7.98 1.25
CA PHE A 53 4.31 7.67 2.37
C PHE A 53 3.84 8.33 3.65
N SER A 54 3.96 7.61 4.76
CA SER A 54 3.96 8.19 6.10
C SER A 54 5.36 8.69 6.42
N VAL A 55 5.45 9.87 7.02
CA VAL A 55 6.72 10.53 7.34
C VAL A 55 6.97 10.46 8.84
N TYR A 56 8.16 10.06 9.23
CA TYR A 56 8.61 9.93 10.62
C TYR A 56 9.91 10.70 10.82
N GLY A 57 10.15 11.17 12.05
CA GLY A 57 11.41 11.80 12.40
C GLY A 57 12.59 10.83 12.26
N ASP A 58 13.78 11.36 12.05
CA ASP A 58 15.02 10.61 11.93
C ASP A 58 15.45 9.91 13.24
N ASP A 59 14.96 10.40 14.37
CA ASP A 59 15.16 9.86 15.72
C ASP A 59 14.27 8.65 16.03
N VAL A 60 13.23 8.41 15.23
CA VAL A 60 12.26 7.32 15.46
C VAL A 60 12.84 5.99 14.96
N THR A 61 13.02 5.03 15.84
CA THR A 61 13.53 3.69 15.51
C THR A 61 12.42 2.65 15.33
N ASN A 62 11.23 2.87 15.91
CA ASN A 62 10.10 1.95 15.84
C ASN A 62 8.81 2.68 15.40
N ALA A 63 8.29 2.33 14.21
CA ALA A 63 7.06 2.93 13.68
C ALA A 63 5.79 2.51 14.42
N PHE A 64 5.81 1.41 15.17
CA PHE A 64 4.62 0.92 15.89
C PHE A 64 4.18 1.87 17.00
N ASP A 65 5.13 2.45 17.69
CA ASP A 65 4.88 3.31 18.84
C ASP A 65 4.90 4.80 18.47
N ALA A 66 5.39 5.12 17.28
CA ALA A 66 5.51 6.49 16.81
C ALA A 66 4.31 6.92 15.97
N LYS A 67 3.88 8.15 16.19
CA LYS A 67 2.92 8.80 15.29
C LYS A 67 3.68 9.41 14.12
N PRO A 68 3.18 9.25 12.87
CA PRO A 68 3.78 9.95 11.74
C PRO A 68 3.65 11.46 11.92
N LYS A 69 4.68 12.20 11.59
CA LYS A 69 4.69 13.69 11.52
C LYS A 69 3.72 14.19 10.45
N GLY A 70 3.57 13.43 9.37
CA GLY A 70 2.69 13.75 8.28
C GLY A 70 2.64 12.67 7.21
N THR A 71 2.05 13.03 6.08
CA THR A 71 1.95 12.18 4.89
C THR A 71 2.27 12.97 3.64
N ILE A 72 2.91 12.29 2.69
CA ILE A 72 3.22 12.84 1.36
C ILE A 72 2.72 11.89 0.27
N GLU A 73 2.45 12.43 -0.91
CA GLU A 73 2.05 11.68 -2.10
C GLU A 73 2.90 12.11 -3.30
N VAL A 74 3.48 11.15 -4.00
CA VAL A 74 4.33 11.39 -5.17
C VAL A 74 3.51 11.98 -6.31
N ILE A 75 3.90 13.17 -6.77
CA ILE A 75 3.24 13.86 -7.89
C ILE A 75 4.06 13.83 -9.17
N ARG A 76 5.39 13.70 -9.07
CA ARG A 76 6.30 13.67 -10.22
C ARG A 76 7.59 12.92 -9.89
N ILE A 77 8.09 12.16 -10.84
CA ILE A 77 9.37 11.46 -10.73
C ILE A 77 10.33 12.13 -11.72
N ASP A 78 11.41 12.72 -11.18
CA ASP A 78 12.32 13.54 -11.98
C ASP A 78 13.54 12.76 -12.46
N LYS A 79 14.07 11.82 -11.62
CA LYS A 79 15.30 11.06 -11.90
C LYS A 79 15.23 9.66 -11.32
N GLU A 80 16.29 8.90 -11.54
CA GLU A 80 16.47 7.53 -11.05
C GLU A 80 16.21 7.40 -9.54
N HIS A 81 16.70 8.36 -8.75
CA HIS A 81 16.56 8.42 -7.29
C HIS A 81 16.09 9.81 -6.82
N LEU A 82 15.20 10.43 -7.57
CA LEU A 82 14.65 11.74 -7.21
C LEU A 82 13.22 11.89 -7.68
N ALA A 83 12.33 12.23 -6.75
CA ALA A 83 10.96 12.55 -7.04
C ALA A 83 10.46 13.74 -6.21
N VAL A 84 9.35 14.32 -6.66
CA VAL A 84 8.62 15.38 -5.97
C VAL A 84 7.32 14.81 -5.44
N ALA A 85 7.07 15.02 -4.16
CA ALA A 85 5.85 14.65 -3.49
C ALA A 85 5.13 15.88 -2.93
N LYS A 86 3.80 15.84 -2.94
CA LYS A 86 2.95 16.84 -2.30
C LYS A 86 2.76 16.46 -0.83
N ILE A 87 2.87 17.42 0.07
CA ILE A 87 2.55 17.24 1.49
C ILE A 87 1.02 17.24 1.61
N THR A 88 0.43 16.10 1.91
CA THR A 88 -1.02 15.90 2.06
C THR A 88 -1.48 16.15 3.49
N SER A 89 -0.61 15.87 4.47
CA SER A 89 -0.83 16.14 5.88
C SER A 89 0.50 16.43 6.56
N ASP A 90 0.51 17.37 7.50
CA ASP A 90 1.64 17.66 8.38
C ASP A 90 1.15 18.14 9.76
N ASN A 91 2.04 18.09 10.74
CA ASN A 91 1.78 18.57 12.09
C ASN A 91 2.52 19.90 12.30
N PHE A 92 1.80 20.99 12.52
CA PHE A 92 2.40 22.31 12.76
C PHE A 92 3.33 22.36 13.98
N LYS A 93 3.13 21.49 14.97
CA LYS A 93 4.00 21.42 16.17
C LYS A 93 5.27 20.61 15.92
N ASP A 94 5.24 19.76 14.89
CA ASP A 94 6.34 18.90 14.50
C ASP A 94 6.35 18.81 12.96
N PRO A 95 6.80 19.89 12.27
CA PRO A 95 6.75 19.98 10.83
C PRO A 95 7.71 18.99 10.17
N LEU A 96 7.41 18.65 8.92
CA LEU A 96 8.32 17.85 8.11
C LEU A 96 9.62 18.61 7.85
N VAL A 97 10.74 17.91 7.98
CA VAL A 97 12.08 18.47 7.75
C VAL A 97 12.92 17.56 6.85
N LYS A 98 14.04 18.07 6.37
CA LYS A 98 15.05 17.27 5.67
C LYS A 98 15.58 16.17 6.59
N GLY A 99 15.74 14.95 6.06
CA GLY A 99 16.21 13.77 6.79
C GLY A 99 15.07 12.95 7.40
N ASP A 100 13.83 13.46 7.43
CA ASP A 100 12.69 12.67 7.86
C ASP A 100 12.54 11.42 6.99
N ARG A 101 12.22 10.30 7.63
CA ARG A 101 12.16 8.97 7.04
C ARG A 101 10.80 8.70 6.42
N LEU A 102 10.81 8.04 5.27
CA LEU A 102 9.62 7.67 4.51
C LEU A 102 9.32 6.21 4.66
N ILE A 103 8.05 5.88 4.97
CA ILE A 103 7.57 4.51 5.04
C ILE A 103 6.26 4.39 4.31
N SER A 104 6.17 3.40 3.44
CA SER A 104 4.92 2.99 2.79
C SER A 104 4.50 1.61 3.27
N SER A 105 3.20 1.35 3.31
CA SER A 105 2.67 0.02 3.60
C SER A 105 2.67 -0.90 2.36
N ILE A 106 2.88 -0.34 1.18
CA ILE A 106 2.72 -1.06 -0.10
C ILE A 106 4.00 -0.97 -0.95
N PHE A 107 4.67 0.20 -0.93
CA PHE A 107 5.92 0.40 -1.66
C PHE A 107 7.11 -0.04 -0.81
N HIS A 108 8.03 -0.77 -1.45
CA HIS A 108 9.36 -1.05 -0.91
C HIS A 108 10.37 -0.87 -2.02
N ARG A 109 11.44 -0.18 -1.67
CA ARG A 109 12.59 -0.06 -2.54
C ARG A 109 13.08 -1.46 -2.93
N ASP A 110 13.19 -1.73 -4.25
CA ASP A 110 13.70 -2.97 -4.85
C ASP A 110 12.88 -4.26 -4.59
N ARG A 111 11.77 -4.20 -3.85
CA ARG A 111 10.93 -5.38 -3.58
C ARG A 111 9.45 -5.00 -3.53
N PRO A 112 8.73 -5.06 -4.65
CA PRO A 112 7.29 -4.84 -4.64
C PRO A 112 6.61 -5.87 -3.73
N GLU A 113 5.76 -5.39 -2.83
CA GLU A 113 4.90 -6.27 -2.04
C GLU A 113 3.92 -7.01 -2.97
N ARG A 114 3.73 -8.30 -2.71
CA ARG A 114 2.93 -9.18 -3.56
C ARG A 114 1.65 -9.59 -2.84
N PHE A 115 0.55 -9.51 -3.56
CA PHE A 115 -0.80 -9.67 -3.02
C PHE A 115 -1.53 -10.81 -3.71
N ALA A 116 -2.33 -11.53 -2.92
CA ALA A 116 -3.40 -12.39 -3.40
C ALA A 116 -4.74 -11.83 -2.88
N ILE A 117 -5.79 -11.94 -3.67
CA ILE A 117 -7.12 -11.41 -3.32
C ILE A 117 -8.16 -12.50 -3.58
N ALA A 118 -9.10 -12.71 -2.65
CA ALA A 118 -10.15 -13.71 -2.81
C ALA A 118 -11.50 -13.19 -2.33
N GLY A 119 -12.53 -13.38 -3.16
CA GLY A 119 -13.93 -13.11 -2.84
C GLY A 119 -14.36 -11.67 -3.11
N LEU A 120 -15.54 -11.30 -2.58
CA LEU A 120 -16.13 -9.98 -2.77
C LEU A 120 -15.37 -8.94 -1.95
N VAL A 121 -14.68 -8.04 -2.62
CA VAL A 121 -14.05 -6.86 -2.03
C VAL A 121 -15.07 -5.72 -2.04
N ASP A 122 -15.57 -5.35 -0.87
CA ASP A 122 -16.52 -4.26 -0.67
C ASP A 122 -15.89 -3.26 0.32
N ILE A 123 -15.23 -2.24 -0.22
CA ILE A 123 -14.48 -1.25 0.57
C ILE A 123 -15.41 -0.19 1.16
N ASN A 124 -16.48 0.15 0.42
CA ASN A 124 -17.38 1.22 0.78
C ASN A 124 -18.63 0.72 1.55
N GLY A 125 -18.88 -0.59 1.58
CA GLY A 125 -19.99 -1.21 2.29
C GLY A 125 -21.34 -1.15 1.54
N ASP A 126 -21.32 -0.93 0.21
CA ASP A 126 -22.52 -0.83 -0.60
C ASP A 126 -23.00 -2.20 -1.17
N GLY A 127 -22.26 -3.27 -0.88
CA GLY A 127 -22.54 -4.63 -1.31
C GLY A 127 -22.11 -4.94 -2.74
N ARG A 128 -21.40 -4.03 -3.41
CA ARG A 128 -20.84 -4.23 -4.75
C ARG A 128 -19.34 -4.49 -4.69
N SER A 129 -18.82 -5.09 -5.76
CA SER A 129 -17.39 -5.36 -5.85
C SER A 129 -16.60 -4.08 -6.14
N ASP A 130 -15.67 -3.75 -5.25
CA ASP A 130 -14.65 -2.72 -5.44
C ASP A 130 -13.29 -3.34 -5.85
N LEU A 131 -13.29 -4.56 -6.39
CA LEU A 131 -12.07 -5.30 -6.74
C LEU A 131 -11.16 -4.48 -7.66
N GLU A 132 -11.69 -3.92 -8.74
CA GLU A 132 -10.90 -3.09 -9.66
C GLU A 132 -10.28 -1.87 -8.97
N MET A 133 -11.01 -1.25 -8.04
CA MET A 133 -10.48 -0.13 -7.25
C MET A 133 -9.29 -0.59 -6.39
N LEU A 134 -9.40 -1.75 -5.76
CA LEU A 134 -8.32 -2.33 -4.95
C LEU A 134 -7.11 -2.70 -5.80
N LEU A 135 -7.32 -3.38 -6.95
CA LEU A 135 -6.25 -3.73 -7.88
C LEU A 135 -5.46 -2.49 -8.32
N ASN A 136 -6.18 -1.46 -8.78
CA ASN A 136 -5.59 -0.18 -9.17
C ASN A 136 -4.85 0.50 -8.01
N LEU A 137 -5.37 0.43 -6.79
CA LEU A 137 -4.72 1.01 -5.61
C LEU A 137 -3.39 0.31 -5.31
N ILE A 138 -3.36 -1.02 -5.33
CA ILE A 138 -2.15 -1.82 -5.10
C ILE A 138 -1.10 -1.52 -6.18
N GLU A 139 -1.49 -1.56 -7.45
CA GLU A 139 -0.57 -1.34 -8.57
C GLU A 139 -0.01 0.09 -8.59
N ARG A 140 -0.85 1.10 -8.31
CA ARG A 140 -0.42 2.50 -8.24
C ARG A 140 0.60 2.75 -7.14
N ASN A 141 0.51 2.00 -6.05
CA ASN A 141 1.47 2.08 -4.95
C ASN A 141 2.67 1.13 -5.12
N GLY A 142 2.87 0.55 -6.30
CA GLY A 142 4.02 -0.28 -6.62
C GLY A 142 3.92 -1.74 -6.16
N GLY A 143 2.77 -2.15 -5.60
CA GLY A 143 2.49 -3.55 -5.28
C GLY A 143 2.28 -4.39 -6.55
N LYS A 144 2.42 -5.69 -6.43
CA LYS A 144 2.12 -6.68 -7.48
C LYS A 144 1.01 -7.61 -7.05
N ILE A 145 0.13 -7.96 -7.99
CA ILE A 145 -0.93 -8.92 -7.78
C ILE A 145 -0.50 -10.24 -8.40
N ASP A 146 -0.34 -11.25 -7.55
CA ASP A 146 0.00 -12.60 -8.01
C ASP A 146 -1.21 -13.32 -8.54
N VAL A 147 -2.30 -13.26 -7.77
CA VAL A 147 -3.57 -13.87 -8.12
C VAL A 147 -4.72 -13.13 -7.45
N PHE A 148 -5.83 -13.02 -8.17
CA PHE A 148 -7.11 -12.74 -7.54
C PHE A 148 -8.18 -13.74 -8.02
N VAL A 149 -9.16 -13.98 -7.17
CA VAL A 149 -10.38 -14.73 -7.49
C VAL A 149 -11.56 -13.90 -6.98
N ASP A 150 -12.39 -13.43 -7.90
CA ASP A 150 -13.57 -12.63 -7.57
C ASP A 150 -14.70 -13.46 -6.95
N GLU A 151 -15.80 -12.80 -6.62
CA GLU A 151 -17.00 -13.43 -6.04
C GLU A 151 -17.67 -14.43 -6.99
N GLU A 152 -17.43 -14.33 -8.29
CA GLU A 152 -17.96 -15.23 -9.31
C GLU A 152 -17.05 -16.44 -9.57
N GLY A 153 -15.82 -16.40 -9.02
CA GLY A 153 -14.79 -17.42 -9.20
C GLY A 153 -13.92 -17.20 -10.43
N SER A 154 -13.99 -16.00 -11.06
CA SER A 154 -13.08 -15.63 -12.14
C SER A 154 -11.70 -15.34 -11.59
N ARG A 155 -10.68 -15.84 -12.26
CA ARG A 155 -9.29 -15.76 -11.85
C ARG A 155 -8.49 -14.76 -12.71
N GLY A 156 -7.63 -13.97 -12.07
CA GLY A 156 -6.73 -13.04 -12.72
C GLY A 156 -5.43 -12.84 -11.94
N PRO A 157 -4.50 -12.02 -12.46
CA PRO A 157 -4.54 -11.29 -13.73
C PRO A 157 -4.44 -12.17 -14.98
N GLN A 158 -3.95 -13.41 -14.83
CA GLN A 158 -3.94 -14.46 -15.87
C GLN A 158 -4.78 -15.65 -15.40
N PRO A 159 -5.36 -16.47 -16.32
CA PRO A 159 -6.16 -17.64 -15.92
C PRO A 159 -5.38 -18.70 -15.11
N ASP A 160 -4.07 -18.76 -15.29
CA ASP A 160 -3.14 -19.67 -14.62
C ASP A 160 -2.36 -19.02 -13.46
N SER A 161 -2.74 -17.78 -13.08
CA SER A 161 -2.13 -17.08 -11.96
C SER A 161 -2.23 -17.89 -10.66
N LYS A 162 -1.15 -17.92 -9.89
CA LYS A 162 -1.01 -18.74 -8.68
C LYS A 162 -0.37 -17.95 -7.55
N LEU A 163 -0.55 -18.46 -6.33
CA LEU A 163 0.27 -18.06 -5.21
C LEU A 163 1.74 -18.42 -5.50
N THR A 164 2.62 -17.54 -5.09
CA THR A 164 4.07 -17.75 -5.13
C THR A 164 4.62 -17.72 -3.72
N GLU A 165 5.81 -18.25 -3.50
CA GLU A 165 6.51 -18.14 -2.20
C GLU A 165 6.77 -16.67 -1.80
N GLN A 166 6.70 -15.75 -2.76
CA GLN A 166 6.87 -14.31 -2.54
C GLN A 166 5.56 -13.61 -2.22
N THR A 167 4.40 -14.27 -2.36
CA THR A 167 3.09 -13.69 -2.03
C THR A 167 3.01 -13.51 -0.52
N LYS A 168 2.90 -12.26 -0.08
CA LYS A 168 3.00 -11.88 1.33
C LYS A 168 1.66 -11.56 1.96
N PHE A 169 0.74 -11.02 1.17
CA PHE A 169 -0.54 -10.57 1.67
C PHE A 169 -1.68 -11.31 0.97
N LEU A 170 -2.60 -11.81 1.78
CA LEU A 170 -3.88 -12.35 1.32
C LEU A 170 -5.01 -11.41 1.77
N VAL A 171 -5.67 -10.78 0.82
CA VAL A 171 -6.86 -9.96 1.06
C VAL A 171 -8.09 -10.83 0.88
N LEU A 172 -8.86 -10.99 1.95
CA LEU A 172 -10.11 -11.74 1.92
C LEU A 172 -11.29 -10.78 1.85
N GLY A 173 -12.11 -10.95 0.82
CA GLY A 173 -13.37 -10.24 0.67
C GLY A 173 -14.45 -10.77 1.61
N LYS A 174 -15.55 -10.05 1.69
CA LYS A 174 -16.73 -10.38 2.53
C LYS A 174 -17.56 -11.48 1.87
N ALA A 175 -18.02 -12.45 2.67
CA ALA A 175 -19.09 -13.36 2.26
C ALA A 175 -20.45 -12.65 2.39
N LEU A 176 -21.29 -12.69 1.36
CA LEU A 176 -22.59 -12.01 1.34
C LEU A 176 -23.76 -12.87 1.81
N ASP A 177 -23.74 -14.17 1.49
CA ASP A 177 -24.77 -15.14 1.82
C ASP A 177 -24.22 -16.58 1.77
N ASP A 178 -25.06 -17.58 2.10
CA ASP A 178 -24.65 -19.01 2.06
C ASP A 178 -24.13 -19.48 0.69
N LYS A 179 -24.65 -18.91 -0.40
CA LYS A 179 -24.19 -19.24 -1.76
C LYS A 179 -22.85 -18.56 -2.05
N SER A 180 -22.71 -17.32 -1.64
CA SER A 180 -21.45 -16.57 -1.72
C SER A 180 -20.38 -17.19 -0.84
N GLU A 181 -20.77 -17.72 0.34
CA GLU A 181 -19.85 -18.45 1.21
C GLU A 181 -19.30 -19.73 0.56
N GLN A 182 -20.15 -20.47 -0.16
CA GLN A 182 -19.69 -21.66 -0.91
C GLN A 182 -18.75 -21.28 -2.07
N LYS A 183 -19.09 -20.22 -2.82
CA LYS A 183 -18.20 -19.70 -3.88
C LYS A 183 -16.88 -19.19 -3.30
N PHE A 184 -16.95 -18.46 -2.20
CA PHE A 184 -15.76 -17.97 -1.49
C PHE A 184 -14.86 -19.12 -1.01
N ARG A 185 -15.44 -20.17 -0.39
CA ARG A 185 -14.70 -21.36 0.01
C ARG A 185 -14.03 -22.06 -1.18
N LYS A 186 -14.72 -22.11 -2.31
CA LYS A 186 -14.17 -22.66 -3.56
C LYS A 186 -13.04 -21.80 -4.11
N ALA A 187 -13.18 -20.47 -4.11
CA ALA A 187 -12.15 -19.53 -4.52
C ALA A 187 -10.92 -19.64 -3.61
N TYR A 188 -11.14 -19.68 -2.30
CA TYR A 188 -10.07 -19.84 -1.31
C TYR A 188 -9.32 -21.18 -1.46
N SER A 189 -10.05 -22.30 -1.67
CA SER A 189 -9.41 -23.59 -1.90
C SER A 189 -8.58 -23.62 -3.18
N GLN A 190 -9.06 -22.97 -4.24
CA GLN A 190 -8.32 -22.83 -5.50
C GLN A 190 -7.00 -22.05 -5.34
N ILE A 191 -6.97 -21.06 -4.43
CA ILE A 191 -5.75 -20.32 -4.13
C ILE A 191 -4.81 -21.18 -3.27
N ARG A 192 -5.35 -21.84 -2.24
CA ARG A 192 -4.55 -22.66 -1.31
C ARG A 192 -3.93 -23.89 -1.99
N ASP A 193 -4.67 -24.53 -2.89
CA ASP A 193 -4.27 -25.81 -3.52
C ASP A 193 -3.45 -25.56 -4.83
N SER A 194 -3.03 -24.30 -5.08
CA SER A 194 -2.20 -23.86 -6.22
C SER A 194 -0.74 -23.74 -5.85
#